data_2351c51635a62a1c9606d0204036a539
#
_entry.id   2351c51635a62a1c9606d0204036a539
#
_cell.length_a   1.000
_cell.length_b   1.000
_cell.length_c   1.000
_cell.angle_alpha   90.00
_cell.angle_beta   90.00
_cell.angle_gamma   90.00
#
_symmetry.space_group_name_H-M   'P 1'
#
loop_
_entity.id
_entity.type
_entity.pdbx_description
1 polymer ?
#
loop_
_entity_poly.entity_id
_entity_poly.type
_entity_poly.pdbx_seq_one_letter_code
_entity_poly.pdbx_strand_id
1 'polypeptide(L)'
;MIDRFEKLLGKKKVSNSPEELKKYSVAGKIPSLILFPTSIDQISEIMKSAKRDGKKLLIAGNNSQHSFGSAIETLDWCISLNRMNKIVEHEAADLIINIEPGVTLPQLQKFLNKGQQFLPLDPMGAQNRTLGGIVATNHSGPLRLLYGTCRDLVLGMKVVLPDATVIRAGGKTVKNVAGYDLSKLFIGSLGTLGVIAEITFKLFPLPARSETLWATYNQFDEIPDLIQSIGASNLVVSRCEYLNRIFIEKYMDNDYGLKGMHHILFDVQGNAEMMKTTVEKMHQLALEKGAQNIQLFSKKDSTKLWNQISSLTLFDKKSESDHHCQISIPKASFGSVINSIENFSNNNMLLSLAIQAHAGSRIIDVFCGDWNKEQMSPDRCRSQIESLRQIVKNQNGNMVIWQAPDSSREPAMIWGEPGYDFHLMKKIKTSYDQHQIFVAGRFIGGL
;
A
#
# COMPACT_ATOMS: atom_id res chain seq x y z
N MET A 1 10.08 16.80 31.17
CA MET A 1 9.28 16.21 30.07
C MET A 1 9.54 14.71 29.95
N ILE A 2 10.77 14.28 29.71
CA ILE A 2 11.16 12.87 29.59
C ILE A 2 10.72 12.09 30.81
N ASP A 3 11.06 12.55 32.03
CA ASP A 3 10.70 11.89 33.30
C ASP A 3 9.20 11.63 33.45
N ARG A 4 8.34 12.53 32.91
CA ARG A 4 6.89 12.34 32.90
C ARG A 4 6.49 11.12 32.04
N PHE A 5 7.04 11.01 30.85
CA PHE A 5 6.75 9.87 29.97
C PHE A 5 7.42 8.60 30.43
N GLU A 6 8.58 8.66 31.06
CA GLU A 6 9.21 7.50 31.70
C GLU A 6 8.37 6.96 32.87
N LYS A 7 7.71 7.83 33.63
CA LYS A 7 6.75 7.41 34.67
C LYS A 7 5.48 6.78 34.07
N LEU A 8 4.98 7.35 32.96
CA LEU A 8 3.76 6.88 32.29
C LEU A 8 3.96 5.56 31.53
N LEU A 9 5.05 5.45 30.81
CA LEU A 9 5.28 4.36 29.86
C LEU A 9 6.29 3.33 30.40
N GLY A 10 7.22 3.76 31.25
CA GLY A 10 8.44 3.04 31.64
C GLY A 10 9.65 3.50 30.82
N LYS A 11 10.82 3.57 31.47
CA LYS A 11 12.08 4.07 30.86
C LYS A 11 12.42 3.48 29.49
N LYS A 12 12.23 2.16 29.32
CA LYS A 12 12.52 1.47 28.05
C LYS A 12 11.55 1.78 26.91
N LYS A 13 10.49 2.55 27.15
CA LYS A 13 9.45 2.89 26.18
C LYS A 13 9.46 4.38 25.80
N VAL A 14 10.51 5.08 26.18
CA VAL A 14 10.76 6.49 25.81
C VAL A 14 12.18 6.55 25.26
N SER A 15 12.36 7.17 24.12
CA SER A 15 13.69 7.29 23.51
C SER A 15 13.92 8.72 23.04
N ASN A 16 15.10 9.24 23.38
CA ASN A 16 15.68 10.47 22.86
C ASN A 16 17.09 10.22 22.27
N SER A 17 17.43 8.97 22.02
CA SER A 17 18.70 8.60 21.42
C SER A 17 18.79 9.16 20.00
N PRO A 18 19.85 9.92 19.63
CA PRO A 18 19.99 10.48 18.28
C PRO A 18 19.91 9.44 17.17
N GLU A 19 20.47 8.26 17.41
CA GLU A 19 20.44 7.16 16.44
C GLU A 19 19.01 6.66 16.20
N GLU A 20 18.22 6.50 17.26
CA GLU A 20 16.83 6.04 17.16
C GLU A 20 15.92 7.13 16.62
N LEU A 21 16.09 8.38 17.05
CA LEU A 21 15.34 9.54 16.53
C LEU A 21 15.48 9.67 15.01
N LYS A 22 16.70 9.48 14.49
CA LYS A 22 16.99 9.57 13.05
C LYS A 22 16.21 8.53 12.22
N LYS A 23 15.90 7.36 12.79
CA LYS A 23 15.07 6.34 12.11
C LYS A 23 13.65 6.81 11.85
N TYR A 24 13.14 7.74 12.65
CA TYR A 24 11.79 8.31 12.53
C TYR A 24 11.77 9.70 11.90
N SER A 25 12.85 10.08 11.21
CA SER A 25 12.88 11.34 10.47
C SER A 25 11.97 11.30 9.25
N VAL A 26 11.35 12.44 8.91
CA VAL A 26 10.55 12.63 7.70
C VAL A 26 11.03 13.88 6.99
N ALA A 27 11.50 13.74 5.75
CA ALA A 27 12.01 14.86 4.94
C ALA A 27 12.99 15.76 5.72
N GLY A 28 13.96 15.16 6.41
CA GLY A 28 14.98 15.86 7.20
C GLY A 28 14.50 16.37 8.57
N LYS A 29 13.21 16.31 8.91
CA LYS A 29 12.69 16.66 10.24
C LYS A 29 12.83 15.48 11.19
N ILE A 30 13.55 15.66 12.29
CA ILE A 30 13.84 14.64 13.30
C ILE A 30 13.01 14.94 14.54
N PRO A 31 12.24 13.97 15.10
CA PRO A 31 11.53 14.18 16.36
C PRO A 31 12.50 14.38 17.53
N SER A 32 12.10 15.10 18.55
CA SER A 32 12.88 15.23 19.79
C SER A 32 12.65 14.07 20.77
N LEU A 33 11.60 13.27 20.54
CA LEU A 33 11.20 12.19 21.43
C LEU A 33 10.41 11.13 20.66
N ILE A 34 10.69 9.85 20.95
CA ILE A 34 9.88 8.71 20.48
C ILE A 34 9.22 8.05 21.69
N LEU A 35 7.92 7.82 21.58
CA LEU A 35 7.07 7.23 22.61
C LEU A 35 6.50 5.91 22.10
N PHE A 36 6.69 4.85 22.87
CA PHE A 36 6.25 3.48 22.55
C PHE A 36 5.13 3.05 23.51
N PRO A 37 3.87 3.49 23.32
CA PRO A 37 2.76 3.05 24.15
C PRO A 37 2.50 1.55 23.97
N THR A 38 1.89 0.94 24.99
CA THR A 38 1.46 -0.46 25.00
C THR A 38 -0.01 -0.62 25.38
N SER A 39 -0.73 0.50 25.52
CA SER A 39 -2.18 0.51 25.77
C SER A 39 -2.83 1.76 25.19
N ILE A 40 -4.15 1.70 25.00
CA ILE A 40 -4.97 2.82 24.54
C ILE A 40 -4.92 3.99 25.53
N ASP A 41 -4.94 3.70 26.82
CA ASP A 41 -4.86 4.74 27.87
C ASP A 41 -3.55 5.53 27.78
N GLN A 42 -2.44 4.84 27.52
CA GLN A 42 -1.14 5.49 27.31
C GLN A 42 -1.15 6.41 26.08
N ILE A 43 -1.80 6.00 24.98
CA ILE A 43 -1.99 6.87 23.80
C ILE A 43 -2.80 8.10 24.19
N SER A 44 -3.93 7.94 24.90
CA SER A 44 -4.78 9.03 25.34
C SER A 44 -4.03 10.03 26.22
N GLU A 45 -3.19 9.56 27.15
CA GLU A 45 -2.36 10.44 27.99
C GLU A 45 -1.26 11.18 27.21
N ILE A 46 -0.68 10.55 26.18
CA ILE A 46 0.26 11.22 25.26
C ILE A 46 -0.48 12.32 24.48
N MET A 47 -1.68 12.03 23.96
CA MET A 47 -2.50 13.01 23.22
C MET A 47 -2.84 14.22 24.10
N LYS A 48 -3.30 14.02 25.35
CA LYS A 48 -3.55 15.11 26.33
C LYS A 48 -2.30 15.94 26.56
N SER A 49 -1.16 15.25 26.66
CA SER A 49 0.13 15.91 26.87
C SER A 49 0.55 16.76 25.67
N ALA A 50 0.40 16.24 24.46
CA ALA A 50 0.71 16.95 23.23
C ALA A 50 -0.16 18.21 23.08
N LYS A 51 -1.47 18.06 23.32
CA LYS A 51 -2.42 19.19 23.30
C LYS A 51 -2.01 20.29 24.30
N ARG A 52 -1.72 19.91 25.55
CA ARG A 52 -1.33 20.85 26.58
C ARG A 52 -0.03 21.58 26.28
N ASP A 53 0.96 20.84 25.77
CA ASP A 53 2.32 21.32 25.54
C ASP A 53 2.50 21.89 24.11
N GLY A 54 1.42 21.97 23.29
CA GLY A 54 1.44 22.48 21.92
C GLY A 54 2.33 21.69 20.96
N LYS A 55 2.44 20.35 21.13
CA LYS A 55 3.39 19.51 20.42
C LYS A 55 2.78 18.85 19.19
N LYS A 56 3.55 18.75 18.09
CA LYS A 56 3.19 18.09 16.83
C LYS A 56 3.63 16.63 16.84
N LEU A 57 2.70 15.74 16.54
CA LEU A 57 2.88 14.29 16.63
C LEU A 57 2.91 13.64 15.25
N LEU A 58 3.89 12.79 15.04
CA LEU A 58 3.91 11.79 13.98
C LEU A 58 3.46 10.44 14.53
N ILE A 59 2.57 9.75 13.83
CA ILE A 59 2.17 8.37 14.17
C ILE A 59 2.90 7.41 13.24
N ALA A 60 3.55 6.40 13.80
CA ALA A 60 4.30 5.41 13.07
C ALA A 60 4.04 3.98 13.60
N GLY A 61 4.23 2.99 12.72
CA GLY A 61 4.40 1.58 13.08
C GLY A 61 5.90 1.25 13.13
N ASN A 62 6.34 0.34 12.26
CA ASN A 62 7.76 0.02 12.05
C ASN A 62 8.50 1.02 11.16
N ASN A 63 7.88 2.13 10.83
CA ASN A 63 8.44 3.19 10.00
C ASN A 63 8.89 2.76 8.59
N SER A 64 8.30 1.70 8.06
CA SER A 64 8.65 1.14 6.75
C SER A 64 8.18 1.98 5.55
N GLN A 65 7.30 2.97 5.78
CA GLN A 65 6.75 3.86 4.74
C GLN A 65 6.77 5.34 5.14
N HIS A 66 7.76 5.76 5.91
CA HIS A 66 7.90 7.16 6.27
C HIS A 66 8.17 8.08 5.06
N SER A 67 8.69 7.52 3.97
CA SER A 67 8.87 8.22 2.70
C SER A 67 7.57 8.46 1.93
N PHE A 68 6.44 7.83 2.28
CA PHE A 68 5.16 8.11 1.66
C PHE A 68 4.50 9.37 2.26
N GLY A 69 3.93 10.20 1.40
CA GLY A 69 3.35 11.50 1.75
C GLY A 69 4.32 12.66 1.60
N SER A 70 3.80 13.87 1.65
CA SER A 70 4.59 15.09 1.45
C SER A 70 5.51 15.40 2.63
N ALA A 71 6.41 16.35 2.43
CA ALA A 71 7.25 16.87 3.50
C ALA A 71 6.42 17.58 4.58
N ILE A 72 6.89 17.48 5.81
CA ILE A 72 6.25 18.10 6.98
C ILE A 72 6.99 19.36 7.41
N GLU A 73 6.27 20.33 7.96
CA GLU A 73 6.89 21.58 8.42
C GLU A 73 7.58 21.43 9.78
N THR A 74 6.89 20.78 10.71
CA THR A 74 7.35 20.63 12.12
C THR A 74 7.10 19.21 12.60
N LEU A 75 8.00 18.72 13.46
CA LEU A 75 7.89 17.43 14.14
C LEU A 75 8.49 17.52 15.53
N ASP A 76 7.65 17.38 16.54
CA ASP A 76 8.11 17.38 17.94
C ASP A 76 8.31 15.97 18.47
N TRP A 77 7.26 15.13 18.44
CA TRP A 77 7.30 13.79 19.00
C TRP A 77 6.79 12.76 17.98
N CYS A 78 7.26 11.54 18.11
CA CYS A 78 6.75 10.40 17.37
C CYS A 78 6.11 9.39 18.32
N ILE A 79 4.91 8.92 18.00
CA ILE A 79 4.27 7.77 18.66
C ILE A 79 4.50 6.56 17.77
N SER A 80 5.30 5.60 18.23
CA SER A 80 5.49 4.33 17.53
C SER A 80 4.61 3.24 18.16
N LEU A 81 3.71 2.69 17.37
CA LEU A 81 2.74 1.68 17.80
C LEU A 81 3.28 0.25 17.68
N ASN A 82 4.55 0.07 17.33
CA ASN A 82 5.14 -1.25 17.08
C ASN A 82 5.15 -2.19 18.31
N ARG A 83 4.99 -1.63 19.52
CA ARG A 83 4.88 -2.40 20.76
C ARG A 83 3.44 -2.73 21.15
N MET A 84 2.46 -2.25 20.43
CA MET A 84 1.07 -2.69 20.48
C MET A 84 0.86 -3.77 19.43
N ASN A 85 1.31 -4.99 19.73
CA ASN A 85 1.44 -6.07 18.75
C ASN A 85 0.78 -7.38 19.17
N LYS A 86 -0.29 -7.31 19.96
CA LYS A 86 -1.05 -8.48 20.42
C LYS A 86 -2.21 -8.80 19.49
N ILE A 87 -2.52 -10.08 19.40
CA ILE A 87 -3.82 -10.55 18.92
C ILE A 87 -4.77 -10.43 20.11
N VAL A 88 -5.76 -9.54 19.96
CA VAL A 88 -6.71 -9.23 21.06
C VAL A 88 -7.77 -10.30 21.15
N GLU A 89 -8.29 -10.77 20.01
CA GLU A 89 -9.36 -11.74 19.93
C GLU A 89 -9.36 -12.43 18.56
N HIS A 90 -9.68 -13.72 18.53
CA HIS A 90 -9.83 -14.48 17.30
C HIS A 90 -11.08 -15.36 17.37
N GLU A 91 -12.08 -15.01 16.61
CA GLU A 91 -13.33 -15.77 16.46
C GLU A 91 -13.25 -16.59 15.17
N ALA A 92 -12.61 -17.75 15.27
CA ALA A 92 -12.27 -18.57 14.10
C ALA A 92 -13.51 -19.06 13.33
N ALA A 93 -14.61 -19.38 14.04
CA ALA A 93 -15.86 -19.82 13.41
C ALA A 93 -16.50 -18.72 12.56
N ASP A 94 -16.38 -17.45 12.98
CA ASP A 94 -16.95 -16.31 12.30
C ASP A 94 -15.99 -15.66 11.29
N LEU A 95 -14.76 -16.18 11.18
CA LEU A 95 -13.70 -15.63 10.33
C LEU A 95 -13.40 -14.17 10.67
N ILE A 96 -13.26 -13.87 11.96
CA ILE A 96 -13.01 -12.51 12.47
C ILE A 96 -11.78 -12.52 13.39
N ILE A 97 -10.95 -11.50 13.24
CA ILE A 97 -9.83 -11.28 14.16
C ILE A 97 -9.73 -9.80 14.55
N ASN A 98 -9.48 -9.56 15.85
CA ASN A 98 -9.18 -8.25 16.40
C ASN A 98 -7.74 -8.20 16.86
N ILE A 99 -6.99 -7.19 16.41
CA ILE A 99 -5.56 -7.07 16.67
C ILE A 99 -5.17 -5.65 17.07
N GLU A 100 -4.03 -5.52 17.74
CA GLU A 100 -3.34 -4.25 17.92
C GLU A 100 -2.60 -3.83 16.63
N PRO A 101 -2.41 -2.51 16.36
CA PRO A 101 -1.91 -1.99 15.08
C PRO A 101 -0.45 -2.33 14.79
N GLY A 102 0.34 -2.66 15.79
CA GLY A 102 1.76 -3.03 15.66
C GLY A 102 1.99 -4.49 15.23
N VAL A 103 0.95 -5.32 15.15
CA VAL A 103 1.05 -6.67 14.56
C VAL A 103 1.50 -6.55 13.13
N THR A 104 2.54 -7.30 12.73
CA THR A 104 2.99 -7.34 11.33
C THR A 104 2.18 -8.35 10.52
N LEU A 105 2.06 -8.12 9.22
CA LEU A 105 1.33 -9.04 8.34
C LEU A 105 1.90 -10.47 8.38
N PRO A 106 3.24 -10.70 8.32
CA PRO A 106 3.81 -12.05 8.44
C PRO A 106 3.51 -12.72 9.79
N GLN A 107 3.54 -11.96 10.89
CA GLN A 107 3.17 -12.49 12.21
C GLN A 107 1.73 -12.98 12.25
N LEU A 108 0.80 -12.16 11.71
CA LEU A 108 -0.60 -12.53 11.64
C LEU A 108 -0.83 -13.74 10.74
N GLN A 109 -0.25 -13.76 9.54
CA GLN A 109 -0.39 -14.92 8.63
C GLN A 109 0.13 -16.22 9.25
N LYS A 110 1.29 -16.17 9.92
CA LYS A 110 1.85 -17.34 10.64
C LYS A 110 0.90 -17.86 11.74
N PHE A 111 0.20 -16.95 12.42
CA PHE A 111 -0.81 -17.32 13.42
C PHE A 111 -2.04 -17.97 12.77
N LEU A 112 -2.61 -17.31 11.75
CA LEU A 112 -3.84 -17.73 11.08
C LEU A 112 -3.70 -19.05 10.32
N ASN A 113 -2.53 -19.29 9.70
CA ASN A 113 -2.26 -20.52 8.95
C ASN A 113 -2.40 -21.80 9.80
N LYS A 114 -2.19 -21.72 11.11
CA LYS A 114 -2.42 -22.85 12.02
C LYS A 114 -3.90 -23.27 12.09
N GLY A 115 -4.81 -22.31 11.90
CA GLY A 115 -6.25 -22.50 11.85
C GLY A 115 -6.80 -22.63 10.43
N GLN A 116 -5.94 -22.82 9.40
CA GLN A 116 -6.33 -22.88 7.99
C GLN A 116 -7.13 -21.64 7.54
N GLN A 117 -6.72 -20.46 8.04
CA GLN A 117 -7.28 -19.17 7.71
C GLN A 117 -6.18 -18.21 7.24
N PHE A 118 -6.55 -17.14 6.57
CA PHE A 118 -5.63 -16.09 6.19
C PHE A 118 -6.33 -14.74 6.05
N LEU A 119 -5.54 -13.66 6.15
CA LEU A 119 -5.94 -12.31 5.78
C LEU A 119 -5.46 -12.06 4.34
N PRO A 120 -6.35 -11.89 3.34
CA PRO A 120 -5.95 -11.77 1.94
C PRO A 120 -5.41 -10.37 1.60
N LEU A 121 -4.31 -10.00 2.26
CA LEU A 121 -3.54 -8.80 1.98
C LEU A 121 -2.12 -9.20 1.55
N ASP A 122 -1.66 -8.64 0.45
CA ASP A 122 -0.32 -8.86 -0.11
C ASP A 122 0.30 -7.57 -0.65
N PRO A 123 0.28 -6.45 0.13
CA PRO A 123 0.85 -5.20 -0.33
C PRO A 123 2.36 -5.33 -0.53
N MET A 124 2.89 -4.61 -1.50
CA MET A 124 4.34 -4.57 -1.77
C MET A 124 5.14 -4.20 -0.51
N GLY A 125 6.24 -4.92 -0.25
CA GLY A 125 7.09 -4.70 0.92
C GLY A 125 6.45 -5.07 2.26
N ALA A 126 5.48 -6.00 2.28
CA ALA A 126 4.71 -6.38 3.47
C ALA A 126 5.54 -6.97 4.61
N GLN A 127 6.74 -7.47 4.35
CA GLN A 127 7.57 -8.22 5.33
C GLN A 127 7.83 -7.44 6.61
N ASN A 128 8.02 -6.13 6.54
CA ASN A 128 8.30 -5.27 7.68
C ASN A 128 7.14 -4.33 8.06
N ARG A 129 5.98 -4.47 7.42
CA ARG A 129 4.86 -3.57 7.65
C ARG A 129 3.96 -4.02 8.79
N THR A 130 3.60 -3.06 9.63
CA THR A 130 2.54 -3.26 10.63
C THR A 130 1.17 -3.10 9.98
N LEU A 131 0.18 -3.84 10.48
CA LEU A 131 -1.19 -3.76 9.96
C LEU A 131 -1.81 -2.39 10.18
N GLY A 132 -1.48 -1.69 11.27
CA GLY A 132 -1.86 -0.28 11.44
C GLY A 132 -1.32 0.62 10.34
N GLY A 133 -0.06 0.42 9.92
CA GLY A 133 0.55 1.16 8.81
C GLY A 133 -0.10 0.82 7.45
N ILE A 134 -0.42 -0.46 7.20
CA ILE A 134 -1.12 -0.90 5.99
C ILE A 134 -2.52 -0.27 5.91
N VAL A 135 -3.28 -0.27 7.02
CA VAL A 135 -4.60 0.37 7.09
C VAL A 135 -4.50 1.88 6.93
N ALA A 136 -3.56 2.52 7.62
CA ALA A 136 -3.38 3.98 7.54
C ALA A 136 -2.98 4.47 6.13
N THR A 137 -2.35 3.63 5.31
CA THR A 137 -1.99 3.93 3.92
C THR A 137 -2.99 3.37 2.91
N ASN A 138 -3.94 2.53 3.34
CA ASN A 138 -4.85 1.77 2.47
C ASN A 138 -4.12 0.99 1.37
N HIS A 139 -2.94 0.46 1.68
CA HIS A 139 -2.13 -0.24 0.70
C HIS A 139 -2.59 -1.69 0.53
N SER A 140 -2.83 -2.11 -0.71
CA SER A 140 -3.28 -3.45 -1.08
C SER A 140 -2.53 -3.91 -2.32
N GLY A 141 -2.21 -5.20 -2.38
CA GLY A 141 -1.53 -5.82 -3.51
C GLY A 141 -2.48 -6.54 -4.48
N PRO A 142 -1.94 -7.49 -5.27
CA PRO A 142 -2.66 -8.23 -6.30
C PRO A 142 -3.92 -8.99 -5.85
N LEU A 143 -3.94 -9.52 -4.63
CA LEU A 143 -5.12 -10.22 -4.05
C LEU A 143 -6.38 -9.35 -3.97
N ARG A 144 -6.22 -8.03 -4.14
CA ARG A 144 -7.35 -7.09 -4.18
C ARG A 144 -8.38 -7.43 -5.27
N LEU A 145 -7.95 -8.15 -6.31
CA LEU A 145 -8.85 -8.52 -7.41
C LEU A 145 -10.01 -9.38 -6.93
N LEU A 146 -9.73 -10.42 -6.13
CA LEU A 146 -10.75 -11.33 -5.62
C LEU A 146 -11.31 -10.91 -4.27
N TYR A 147 -10.47 -10.43 -3.38
CA TYR A 147 -10.83 -10.25 -1.97
C TYR A 147 -11.12 -8.80 -1.58
N GLY A 148 -10.88 -7.85 -2.49
CA GLY A 148 -11.00 -6.43 -2.19
C GLY A 148 -9.74 -5.85 -1.53
N THR A 149 -9.84 -4.59 -1.15
CA THR A 149 -8.77 -3.81 -0.55
C THR A 149 -8.79 -3.91 0.97
N CYS A 150 -7.80 -3.30 1.61
CA CYS A 150 -7.81 -3.11 3.06
C CYS A 150 -9.14 -2.50 3.56
N ARG A 151 -9.73 -1.58 2.76
CA ARG A 151 -11.01 -0.93 3.04
C ARG A 151 -12.19 -1.90 3.09
N ASP A 152 -12.14 -2.99 2.33
CA ASP A 152 -13.20 -4.00 2.25
C ASP A 152 -13.03 -5.08 3.34
N LEU A 153 -11.81 -5.27 3.83
CA LEU A 153 -11.46 -6.28 4.82
C LEU A 153 -11.57 -5.79 6.26
N VAL A 154 -11.49 -4.46 6.50
CA VAL A 154 -11.66 -3.88 7.83
C VAL A 154 -13.14 -3.77 8.17
N LEU A 155 -13.56 -4.49 9.22
CA LEU A 155 -14.93 -4.47 9.77
C LEU A 155 -15.12 -3.36 10.80
N GLY A 156 -14.07 -3.04 11.56
CA GLY A 156 -14.11 -2.02 12.58
C GLY A 156 -12.74 -1.70 13.17
N MET A 157 -12.69 -0.66 13.96
CA MET A 157 -11.47 -0.23 14.64
C MET A 157 -11.77 0.58 15.89
N LYS A 158 -10.80 0.65 16.81
CA LYS A 158 -10.76 1.69 17.86
C LYS A 158 -9.73 2.75 17.46
N VAL A 159 -10.10 3.99 17.64
CA VAL A 159 -9.25 5.15 17.29
C VAL A 159 -9.20 6.10 18.47
N VAL A 160 -8.01 6.58 18.80
CA VAL A 160 -7.81 7.68 19.76
C VAL A 160 -7.75 8.98 18.96
N LEU A 161 -8.70 9.87 19.24
CA LEU A 161 -8.80 11.17 18.58
C LEU A 161 -7.81 12.21 19.18
N PRO A 162 -7.58 13.34 18.51
CA PRO A 162 -6.69 14.40 19.01
C PRO A 162 -7.05 14.95 20.39
N ASP A 163 -8.34 14.94 20.75
CA ASP A 163 -8.83 15.34 22.08
C ASP A 163 -8.65 14.25 23.16
N ALA A 164 -8.01 13.13 22.80
CA ALA A 164 -7.84 11.93 23.61
C ALA A 164 -9.10 11.08 23.80
N THR A 165 -10.20 11.40 23.16
CA THR A 165 -11.41 10.56 23.13
C THR A 165 -11.14 9.28 22.37
N VAL A 166 -11.59 8.15 22.93
CA VAL A 166 -11.52 6.85 22.27
C VAL A 166 -12.87 6.56 21.59
N ILE A 167 -12.85 6.43 20.28
CA ILE A 167 -14.06 6.06 19.54
C ILE A 167 -13.93 4.64 18.99
N ARG A 168 -15.08 4.01 18.80
CA ARG A 168 -15.21 2.75 18.05
C ARG A 168 -15.91 3.04 16.73
N ALA A 169 -15.24 2.74 15.62
CA ALA A 169 -15.76 2.87 14.27
C ALA A 169 -16.02 1.47 13.69
N GLY A 170 -17.20 1.22 13.16
CA GLY A 170 -17.61 -0.10 12.68
C GLY A 170 -17.91 -1.08 13.83
N GLY A 171 -17.85 -2.38 13.57
CA GLY A 171 -18.22 -3.43 14.52
C GLY A 171 -17.52 -4.75 14.23
N LYS A 172 -17.98 -5.83 14.91
CA LYS A 172 -17.54 -7.20 14.65
C LYS A 172 -18.43 -7.94 13.63
N THR A 173 -19.49 -7.31 13.14
CA THR A 173 -20.45 -7.93 12.23
C THR A 173 -20.25 -7.43 10.80
N VAL A 174 -20.30 -8.35 9.82
CA VAL A 174 -20.20 -8.05 8.39
C VAL A 174 -21.32 -7.09 7.91
N LYS A 175 -22.49 -7.10 8.56
CA LYS A 175 -23.59 -6.16 8.34
C LYS A 175 -23.73 -5.23 9.54
N ASN A 176 -23.01 -4.13 9.54
CA ASN A 176 -23.29 -3.01 10.44
C ASN A 176 -24.00 -1.91 9.65
N VAL A 177 -25.34 -1.90 9.73
CA VAL A 177 -26.20 -0.92 9.03
C VAL A 177 -26.65 0.24 9.93
N ALA A 178 -26.22 0.26 11.18
CA ALA A 178 -26.54 1.33 12.13
C ALA A 178 -25.48 2.43 12.07
N GLY A 179 -25.80 3.55 11.47
CA GLY A 179 -24.96 4.74 11.40
C GLY A 179 -23.95 4.73 10.25
N TYR A 180 -23.11 5.77 10.22
CA TYR A 180 -22.04 5.91 9.21
C TYR A 180 -20.84 5.04 9.57
N ASP A 181 -20.24 4.42 8.55
CA ASP A 181 -19.00 3.66 8.70
C ASP A 181 -17.79 4.61 8.79
N LEU A 182 -17.57 5.13 10.00
CA LEU A 182 -16.47 6.03 10.29
C LEU A 182 -15.08 5.37 10.09
N SER A 183 -14.98 4.03 10.06
CA SER A 183 -13.69 3.37 9.81
C SER A 183 -13.10 3.80 8.46
N LYS A 184 -13.97 4.06 7.48
CA LYS A 184 -13.59 4.50 6.13
C LYS A 184 -12.91 5.87 6.07
N LEU A 185 -13.02 6.70 7.12
CA LEU A 185 -12.27 7.96 7.23
C LEU A 185 -10.81 7.76 7.67
N PHE A 186 -10.59 6.77 8.53
CA PHE A 186 -9.25 6.52 9.08
C PHE A 186 -8.41 5.62 8.17
N ILE A 187 -9.05 4.78 7.34
CA ILE A 187 -8.36 3.99 6.32
C ILE A 187 -7.84 4.92 5.24
N GLY A 188 -6.50 4.95 5.05
CA GLY A 188 -5.84 5.84 4.10
C GLY A 188 -5.59 7.26 4.61
N SER A 189 -5.86 7.56 5.89
CA SER A 189 -5.67 8.90 6.48
C SER A 189 -4.21 9.23 6.83
N LEU A 190 -3.26 8.33 6.67
CA LEU A 190 -1.85 8.48 7.05
C LEU A 190 -1.63 8.87 8.53
N GLY A 191 -2.60 8.56 9.40
CA GLY A 191 -2.54 8.95 10.82
C GLY A 191 -2.76 10.44 11.08
N THR A 192 -3.32 11.19 10.13
CA THR A 192 -3.56 12.64 10.26
C THR A 192 -4.89 12.98 10.97
N LEU A 193 -5.78 12.01 11.16
CA LEU A 193 -7.11 12.21 11.77
C LEU A 193 -7.24 11.56 13.15
N GLY A 194 -6.42 10.56 13.47
CA GLY A 194 -6.48 9.82 14.73
C GLY A 194 -5.45 8.71 14.78
N VAL A 195 -5.24 8.15 15.96
CA VAL A 195 -4.34 7.02 16.21
C VAL A 195 -5.16 5.74 16.20
N ILE A 196 -4.97 4.90 15.17
CA ILE A 196 -5.60 3.58 15.09
C ILE A 196 -4.99 2.70 16.19
N ALA A 197 -5.80 2.25 17.14
CA ALA A 197 -5.36 1.53 18.33
C ALA A 197 -5.74 0.05 18.36
N GLU A 198 -6.82 -0.34 17.69
CA GLU A 198 -7.22 -1.72 17.43
C GLU A 198 -7.87 -1.82 16.05
N ILE A 199 -7.76 -2.98 15.40
CA ILE A 199 -8.34 -3.23 14.07
C ILE A 199 -9.01 -4.60 14.07
N THR A 200 -10.26 -4.65 13.62
CA THR A 200 -11.00 -5.88 13.39
C THR A 200 -11.06 -6.18 11.91
N PHE A 201 -10.53 -7.34 11.51
CA PHE A 201 -10.53 -7.81 10.11
C PHE A 201 -11.48 -8.97 9.90
N LYS A 202 -12.05 -9.01 8.69
CA LYS A 202 -12.65 -10.20 8.10
C LYS A 202 -11.54 -11.11 7.56
N LEU A 203 -11.63 -12.40 7.86
CA LEU A 203 -10.72 -13.43 7.39
C LEU A 203 -11.37 -14.27 6.29
N PHE A 204 -10.56 -15.13 5.68
CA PHE A 204 -10.97 -16.11 4.71
C PHE A 204 -10.34 -17.47 5.01
N PRO A 205 -10.97 -18.58 4.60
CA PRO A 205 -10.35 -19.88 4.63
C PRO A 205 -9.10 -19.90 3.74
N LEU A 206 -8.03 -20.51 4.22
CA LEU A 206 -6.80 -20.64 3.43
C LEU A 206 -7.07 -21.52 2.19
N PRO A 207 -6.78 -21.04 0.97
CA PRO A 207 -7.00 -21.81 -0.25
C PRO A 207 -6.24 -23.14 -0.21
N ALA A 208 -6.94 -24.23 -0.52
CA ALA A 208 -6.32 -25.56 -0.56
C ALA A 208 -5.22 -25.67 -1.60
N ARG A 209 -5.43 -25.04 -2.75
CA ARG A 209 -4.51 -24.99 -3.90
C ARG A 209 -4.46 -23.59 -4.51
N SER A 210 -3.32 -23.31 -5.16
CA SER A 210 -3.09 -22.12 -5.98
C SER A 210 -2.21 -22.54 -7.16
N GLU A 211 -2.55 -22.08 -8.33
CA GLU A 211 -1.76 -22.26 -9.56
C GLU A 211 -1.69 -20.93 -10.30
N THR A 212 -0.51 -20.63 -10.87
CA THR A 212 -0.31 -19.42 -11.64
C THR A 212 -0.04 -19.77 -13.10
N LEU A 213 -0.82 -19.18 -13.99
CA LEU A 213 -0.55 -19.15 -15.42
C LEU A 213 0.22 -17.87 -15.73
N TRP A 214 1.38 -18.00 -16.35
CA TRP A 214 2.20 -16.90 -16.85
C TRP A 214 2.30 -16.99 -18.37
N ALA A 215 1.75 -16.01 -19.06
CA ALA A 215 1.81 -15.90 -20.52
C ALA A 215 2.67 -14.71 -20.94
N THR A 216 3.38 -14.85 -22.08
CA THR A 216 4.24 -13.79 -22.64
C THR A 216 3.79 -13.39 -24.03
N TYR A 217 3.96 -12.13 -24.36
CA TYR A 217 3.56 -11.51 -25.61
C TYR A 217 4.69 -10.64 -26.19
N ASN A 218 4.77 -10.55 -27.50
CA ASN A 218 5.68 -9.62 -28.17
C ASN A 218 5.05 -8.24 -28.35
N GLN A 219 3.72 -8.15 -28.41
CA GLN A 219 2.97 -6.90 -28.53
C GLN A 219 1.95 -6.79 -27.39
N PHE A 220 1.67 -5.57 -26.98
CA PHE A 220 0.76 -5.32 -25.85
C PHE A 220 -0.72 -5.39 -26.22
N ASP A 221 -1.07 -5.10 -27.46
CA ASP A 221 -2.45 -4.86 -27.92
C ASP A 221 -3.41 -6.04 -27.67
N GLU A 222 -2.88 -7.25 -27.58
CA GLU A 222 -3.65 -8.49 -27.35
C GLU A 222 -3.99 -8.72 -25.86
N ILE A 223 -3.22 -8.12 -24.95
CA ILE A 223 -3.37 -8.30 -23.49
C ILE A 223 -4.67 -7.68 -22.96
N PRO A 224 -5.06 -6.43 -23.30
CA PRO A 224 -6.34 -5.86 -22.86
C PRO A 224 -7.54 -6.72 -23.24
N ASP A 225 -7.54 -7.30 -24.43
CA ASP A 225 -8.61 -8.18 -24.92
C ASP A 225 -8.66 -9.50 -24.13
N LEU A 226 -7.49 -10.06 -23.78
CA LEU A 226 -7.43 -11.24 -22.91
C LEU A 226 -8.01 -10.94 -21.53
N ILE A 227 -7.60 -9.83 -20.89
CA ILE A 227 -8.10 -9.42 -19.58
C ILE A 227 -9.62 -9.20 -19.62
N GLN A 228 -10.12 -8.58 -20.68
CA GLN A 228 -11.55 -8.37 -20.88
C GLN A 228 -12.30 -9.69 -21.05
N SER A 229 -11.76 -10.61 -21.85
CA SER A 229 -12.36 -11.93 -22.09
C SER A 229 -12.45 -12.76 -20.82
N ILE A 230 -11.38 -12.76 -20.00
CA ILE A 230 -11.37 -13.42 -18.69
C ILE A 230 -12.36 -12.75 -17.74
N GLY A 231 -12.37 -11.43 -17.69
CA GLY A 231 -13.30 -10.66 -16.83
C GLY A 231 -14.78 -10.78 -17.22
N ALA A 232 -15.08 -11.10 -18.49
CA ALA A 232 -16.45 -11.36 -18.99
C ALA A 232 -16.86 -12.84 -18.82
N SER A 233 -15.91 -13.71 -18.50
CA SER A 233 -16.16 -15.14 -18.27
C SER A 233 -16.56 -15.41 -16.81
N ASN A 234 -16.98 -16.64 -16.52
CA ASN A 234 -17.25 -17.11 -15.16
C ASN A 234 -15.98 -17.65 -14.46
N LEU A 235 -14.80 -17.31 -14.97
CA LEU A 235 -13.53 -17.74 -14.39
C LEU A 235 -13.20 -16.92 -13.15
N VAL A 236 -12.90 -17.59 -12.04
CA VAL A 236 -12.53 -16.92 -10.79
C VAL A 236 -11.01 -16.82 -10.70
N VAL A 237 -10.52 -15.60 -10.82
CA VAL A 237 -9.09 -15.27 -10.79
C VAL A 237 -8.79 -14.49 -9.52
N SER A 238 -7.80 -14.94 -8.75
CA SER A 238 -7.44 -14.29 -7.48
C SER A 238 -6.49 -13.11 -7.68
N ARG A 239 -5.61 -13.17 -8.67
CA ARG A 239 -4.68 -12.10 -9.05
C ARG A 239 -4.58 -12.02 -10.57
N CYS A 240 -4.40 -10.81 -11.10
CA CYS A 240 -4.14 -10.56 -12.51
C CYS A 240 -3.12 -9.44 -12.63
N GLU A 241 -1.87 -9.77 -12.97
CA GLU A 241 -0.75 -8.84 -13.00
C GLU A 241 -0.14 -8.75 -14.39
N TYR A 242 -0.03 -7.53 -14.90
CA TYR A 242 0.79 -7.21 -16.05
C TYR A 242 2.16 -6.70 -15.60
N LEU A 243 3.22 -7.21 -16.24
CA LEU A 243 4.60 -6.78 -16.02
C LEU A 243 5.24 -6.50 -17.38
N ASN A 244 5.91 -5.36 -17.54
CA ASN A 244 6.68 -5.13 -18.75
C ASN A 244 8.08 -5.78 -18.67
N ARG A 245 8.77 -5.86 -19.79
CA ARG A 245 10.12 -6.42 -19.88
C ARG A 245 11.10 -5.80 -18.90
N ILE A 246 11.07 -4.47 -18.76
CA ILE A 246 11.96 -3.73 -17.85
C ILE A 246 11.75 -4.16 -16.41
N PHE A 247 10.50 -4.37 -15.99
CA PHE A 247 10.18 -4.88 -14.66
C PHE A 247 10.77 -6.27 -14.42
N ILE A 248 10.63 -7.17 -15.40
CA ILE A 248 11.18 -8.53 -15.30
C ILE A 248 12.70 -8.49 -15.19
N GLU A 249 13.39 -7.78 -16.09
CA GLU A 249 14.86 -7.70 -16.11
C GLU A 249 15.44 -7.10 -14.83
N LYS A 250 14.69 -6.19 -14.19
CA LYS A 250 15.19 -5.42 -13.05
C LYS A 250 14.87 -6.05 -11.70
N TYR A 251 13.70 -6.69 -11.58
CA TYR A 251 13.12 -7.08 -10.29
C TYR A 251 12.81 -8.57 -10.16
N MET A 252 12.86 -9.33 -11.24
CA MET A 252 12.60 -10.77 -11.21
C MET A 252 13.89 -11.57 -11.39
N ASP A 253 13.96 -12.73 -10.73
CA ASP A 253 15.08 -13.66 -10.97
C ASP A 253 15.02 -14.20 -12.41
N ASN A 254 16.17 -14.31 -13.07
CA ASN A 254 16.27 -14.83 -14.43
C ASN A 254 15.95 -16.33 -14.56
N ASP A 255 15.65 -17.02 -13.46
CA ASP A 255 15.45 -18.47 -13.38
C ASP A 255 14.16 -18.95 -14.07
N TYR A 256 13.23 -18.04 -14.42
CA TYR A 256 11.95 -18.42 -15.02
C TYR A 256 12.03 -18.70 -16.53
N GLY A 257 13.11 -18.31 -17.21
CA GLY A 257 13.37 -18.61 -18.61
C GLY A 257 12.37 -18.04 -19.63
N LEU A 258 11.41 -17.22 -19.18
CA LEU A 258 10.37 -16.64 -20.05
C LEU A 258 10.88 -15.38 -20.74
N LYS A 259 10.94 -15.43 -22.08
CA LYS A 259 11.32 -14.30 -22.93
C LYS A 259 10.05 -13.67 -23.50
N GLY A 260 9.94 -12.36 -23.47
CA GLY A 260 8.84 -11.59 -24.03
C GLY A 260 9.00 -10.10 -23.72
N MET A 261 8.25 -9.28 -24.43
CA MET A 261 8.20 -7.84 -24.16
C MET A 261 7.17 -7.51 -23.07
N HIS A 262 6.10 -8.31 -23.02
CA HIS A 262 4.98 -8.12 -22.12
C HIS A 262 4.62 -9.43 -21.46
N HIS A 263 4.34 -9.40 -20.17
CA HIS A 263 4.05 -10.55 -19.34
C HIS A 263 2.73 -10.35 -18.63
N ILE A 264 1.88 -11.39 -18.64
CA ILE A 264 0.62 -11.40 -17.90
C ILE A 264 0.56 -12.64 -17.01
N LEU A 265 0.24 -12.45 -15.75
CA LEU A 265 0.15 -13.50 -14.75
C LEU A 265 -1.26 -13.57 -14.19
N PHE A 266 -1.81 -14.75 -14.14
CA PHE A 266 -3.10 -15.03 -13.51
C PHE A 266 -2.92 -16.07 -12.42
N ASP A 267 -3.37 -15.76 -11.20
CA ASP A 267 -3.41 -16.73 -10.10
C ASP A 267 -4.83 -17.23 -9.89
N VAL A 268 -4.98 -18.53 -9.78
CA VAL A 268 -6.25 -19.22 -9.53
C VAL A 268 -6.15 -19.97 -8.21
N GLN A 269 -7.13 -19.76 -7.33
CA GLN A 269 -7.20 -20.39 -6.02
C GLN A 269 -8.51 -21.15 -5.87
N GLY A 270 -8.48 -22.34 -5.26
CA GLY A 270 -9.69 -23.10 -5.03
C GLY A 270 -9.47 -24.60 -4.83
N ASN A 271 -10.51 -25.39 -5.15
CA ASN A 271 -10.42 -26.85 -5.18
C ASN A 271 -9.82 -27.34 -6.51
N ALA A 272 -9.38 -28.60 -6.55
CA ALA A 272 -8.63 -29.15 -7.68
C ALA A 272 -9.42 -29.18 -9.00
N GLU A 273 -10.71 -29.53 -8.95
CA GLU A 273 -11.54 -29.70 -10.15
C GLU A 273 -11.85 -28.36 -10.80
N MET A 274 -12.29 -27.40 -10.00
CA MET A 274 -12.60 -26.04 -10.44
C MET A 274 -11.34 -25.35 -11.01
N MET A 275 -10.18 -25.53 -10.35
CA MET A 275 -8.92 -24.96 -10.81
C MET A 275 -8.49 -25.52 -12.15
N LYS A 276 -8.56 -26.85 -12.35
CA LYS A 276 -8.19 -27.51 -13.62
C LYS A 276 -8.97 -26.89 -14.78
N THR A 277 -10.30 -26.85 -14.66
CA THR A 277 -11.16 -26.27 -15.71
C THR A 277 -10.86 -24.79 -15.95
N THR A 278 -10.59 -24.02 -14.88
CA THR A 278 -10.26 -22.60 -15.02
C THR A 278 -8.93 -22.40 -15.71
N VAL A 279 -7.88 -23.11 -15.31
CA VAL A 279 -6.54 -23.02 -15.91
C VAL A 279 -6.54 -23.46 -17.37
N GLU A 280 -7.24 -24.56 -17.71
CA GLU A 280 -7.36 -25.03 -19.10
C GLU A 280 -8.02 -23.98 -20.01
N LYS A 281 -9.12 -23.37 -19.55
CA LYS A 281 -9.80 -22.31 -20.30
C LYS A 281 -8.93 -21.06 -20.45
N MET A 282 -8.24 -20.66 -19.40
CA MET A 282 -7.34 -19.50 -19.44
C MET A 282 -6.16 -19.76 -20.37
N HIS A 283 -5.61 -20.97 -20.36
CA HIS A 283 -4.54 -21.36 -21.27
C HIS A 283 -5.00 -21.27 -22.75
N GLN A 284 -6.20 -21.79 -23.03
CA GLN A 284 -6.79 -21.71 -24.37
C GLN A 284 -7.00 -20.26 -24.80
N LEU A 285 -7.61 -19.43 -23.94
CA LEU A 285 -7.83 -18.00 -24.23
C LEU A 285 -6.51 -17.25 -24.46
N ALA A 286 -5.46 -17.54 -23.69
CA ALA A 286 -4.15 -16.91 -23.87
C ALA A 286 -3.55 -17.28 -25.24
N LEU A 287 -3.66 -18.56 -25.70
CA LEU A 287 -3.22 -18.97 -27.02
C LEU A 287 -4.03 -18.30 -28.14
N GLU A 288 -5.36 -18.27 -28.01
CA GLU A 288 -6.26 -17.62 -28.99
C GLU A 288 -5.94 -16.12 -29.14
N LYS A 289 -5.43 -15.50 -28.06
CA LYS A 289 -5.01 -14.08 -28.02
C LYS A 289 -3.51 -13.90 -28.28
N GLY A 290 -2.84 -14.87 -28.92
CA GLY A 290 -1.49 -14.70 -29.44
C GLY A 290 -0.34 -14.87 -28.47
N ALA A 291 -0.55 -15.51 -27.31
CA ALA A 291 0.54 -15.78 -26.35
C ALA A 291 1.67 -16.59 -27.04
N GLN A 292 2.91 -16.11 -26.86
CA GLN A 292 4.10 -16.75 -27.44
C GLN A 292 4.59 -17.94 -26.62
N ASN A 293 4.55 -17.78 -25.30
CA ASN A 293 4.88 -18.83 -24.34
C ASN A 293 3.88 -18.77 -23.19
N ILE A 294 3.54 -19.96 -22.67
CA ILE A 294 2.69 -20.11 -21.49
C ILE A 294 3.35 -21.12 -20.56
N GLN A 295 3.50 -20.75 -19.30
CA GLN A 295 4.02 -21.62 -18.26
C GLN A 295 3.05 -21.67 -17.08
N LEU A 296 2.89 -22.88 -16.51
CA LEU A 296 2.08 -23.12 -15.33
C LEU A 296 2.99 -23.36 -14.12
N PHE A 297 2.71 -22.65 -13.06
CA PHE A 297 3.40 -22.78 -11.77
C PHE A 297 2.48 -23.44 -10.76
N SER A 298 2.94 -24.55 -10.19
CA SER A 298 2.23 -25.25 -9.12
C SER A 298 2.33 -24.50 -7.78
N LYS A 299 1.56 -24.92 -6.79
CA LYS A 299 1.42 -24.28 -5.47
C LYS A 299 2.75 -23.72 -4.89
N LYS A 300 3.82 -24.51 -4.87
CA LYS A 300 5.11 -24.10 -4.29
C LYS A 300 5.77 -22.99 -5.09
N ASP A 301 5.83 -23.18 -6.39
CA ASP A 301 6.50 -22.23 -7.29
C ASP A 301 5.66 -20.98 -7.50
N SER A 302 4.34 -21.12 -7.57
CA SER A 302 3.38 -20.01 -7.54
C SER A 302 3.57 -19.15 -6.28
N THR A 303 3.66 -19.77 -5.09
CA THR A 303 3.91 -19.04 -3.85
C THR A 303 5.26 -18.32 -3.87
N LYS A 304 6.33 -18.95 -4.37
CA LYS A 304 7.65 -18.32 -4.51
C LYS A 304 7.57 -17.10 -5.42
N LEU A 305 6.92 -17.24 -6.58
CA LEU A 305 6.72 -16.18 -7.57
C LEU A 305 5.98 -14.96 -6.98
N TRP A 306 4.83 -15.18 -6.34
CA TRP A 306 4.05 -14.09 -5.74
C TRP A 306 4.75 -13.45 -4.54
N ASN A 307 5.49 -14.22 -3.76
CA ASN A 307 6.32 -13.67 -2.70
C ASN A 307 7.43 -12.78 -3.28
N GLN A 308 8.04 -13.14 -4.39
CA GLN A 308 9.03 -12.30 -5.06
C GLN A 308 8.41 -10.99 -5.53
N ILE A 309 7.28 -11.04 -6.23
CA ILE A 309 6.55 -9.85 -6.69
C ILE A 309 6.14 -8.94 -5.51
N SER A 310 5.66 -9.51 -4.41
CA SER A 310 5.22 -8.73 -3.24
C SER A 310 6.37 -8.31 -2.32
N SER A 311 7.51 -9.00 -2.33
CA SER A 311 8.68 -8.69 -1.49
C SER A 311 9.56 -7.59 -2.03
N LEU A 312 9.22 -7.00 -3.17
CA LEU A 312 9.97 -5.89 -3.75
C LEU A 312 10.06 -4.75 -2.71
N THR A 313 11.21 -4.66 -2.09
CA THR A 313 11.55 -3.59 -1.15
C THR A 313 12.20 -2.46 -1.94
N LEU A 314 11.40 -1.81 -2.78
CA LEU A 314 11.85 -0.63 -3.54
C LEU A 314 12.30 0.50 -2.64
N PHE A 315 11.89 0.43 -1.38
CA PHE A 315 12.15 1.45 -0.36
C PHE A 315 13.53 1.32 0.33
N ASP A 316 14.24 0.21 0.17
CA ASP A 316 15.53 -0.01 0.85
C ASP A 316 16.74 0.55 0.08
N LYS A 317 16.62 0.77 -1.22
CA LYS A 317 17.65 1.42 -2.04
C LYS A 317 17.25 2.86 -2.32
N LYS A 318 17.63 3.75 -1.44
CA LYS A 318 17.49 5.21 -1.63
C LYS A 318 18.51 5.69 -2.68
N SER A 319 18.13 5.63 -3.93
CA SER A 319 18.75 6.53 -4.93
C SER A 319 18.00 7.87 -4.85
N GLU A 320 18.73 8.98 -4.89
CA GLU A 320 18.12 10.33 -4.94
C GLU A 320 17.27 10.59 -6.20
N SER A 321 17.25 9.64 -7.11
CA SER A 321 16.50 9.70 -8.37
C SER A 321 15.30 8.76 -8.42
N ASP A 322 15.15 7.81 -7.48
CA ASP A 322 14.12 6.78 -7.59
C ASP A 322 12.73 7.30 -7.20
N HIS A 323 11.79 7.15 -8.11
CA HIS A 323 10.37 7.45 -7.86
C HIS A 323 9.53 6.19 -8.05
N HIS A 324 8.56 6.01 -7.17
CA HIS A 324 7.47 5.05 -7.35
C HIS A 324 6.16 5.80 -7.48
N CYS A 325 5.56 5.72 -8.65
CA CYS A 325 4.28 6.35 -8.97
C CYS A 325 3.19 5.29 -9.01
N GLN A 326 2.10 5.49 -8.28
CA GLN A 326 0.91 4.67 -8.39
C GLN A 326 -0.18 5.44 -9.13
N ILE A 327 -0.72 4.82 -10.15
CA ILE A 327 -1.71 5.38 -11.05
C ILE A 327 -3.02 4.62 -10.89
N SER A 328 -4.11 5.34 -10.73
CA SER A 328 -5.47 4.80 -10.79
C SER A 328 -6.18 5.30 -12.04
N ILE A 329 -6.87 4.39 -12.75
CA ILE A 329 -7.46 4.67 -14.06
C ILE A 329 -8.89 4.15 -14.16
N PRO A 330 -9.73 4.70 -15.07
CA PRO A 330 -10.98 4.05 -15.48
C PRO A 330 -10.71 2.68 -16.14
N LYS A 331 -11.65 1.72 -15.97
CA LYS A 331 -11.48 0.35 -16.50
C LYS A 331 -11.21 0.32 -18.01
N ALA A 332 -11.89 1.18 -18.77
CA ALA A 332 -11.76 1.25 -20.22
C ALA A 332 -10.40 1.82 -20.70
N SER A 333 -9.64 2.48 -19.82
CA SER A 333 -8.40 3.17 -20.18
C SER A 333 -7.15 2.34 -19.97
N PHE A 334 -7.25 1.07 -19.54
CA PHE A 334 -6.07 0.27 -19.18
C PHE A 334 -5.09 0.16 -20.35
N GLY A 335 -5.56 -0.28 -21.52
CA GLY A 335 -4.71 -0.44 -22.70
C GLY A 335 -4.09 0.87 -23.17
N SER A 336 -4.90 1.92 -23.29
CA SER A 336 -4.43 3.23 -23.77
C SER A 336 -3.42 3.88 -22.82
N VAL A 337 -3.59 3.72 -21.50
CA VAL A 337 -2.64 4.28 -20.51
C VAL A 337 -1.30 3.55 -20.55
N ILE A 338 -1.30 2.20 -20.56
CA ILE A 338 -0.05 1.43 -20.65
C ILE A 338 0.70 1.78 -21.94
N ASN A 339 0.03 1.77 -23.10
CA ASN A 339 0.65 2.15 -24.37
C ASN A 339 1.22 3.58 -24.33
N SER A 340 0.51 4.52 -23.72
CA SER A 340 1.00 5.90 -23.61
C SER A 340 2.24 6.01 -22.71
N ILE A 341 2.30 5.24 -21.59
CA ILE A 341 3.45 5.22 -20.69
C ILE A 341 4.65 4.56 -21.36
N GLU A 342 4.45 3.45 -22.09
CA GLU A 342 5.54 2.77 -22.82
C GLU A 342 6.07 3.63 -23.96
N ASN A 343 5.21 4.27 -24.75
CA ASN A 343 5.61 5.20 -25.80
C ASN A 343 6.38 6.41 -25.20
N PHE A 344 5.94 6.92 -24.06
CA PHE A 344 6.66 7.96 -23.35
C PHE A 344 8.04 7.50 -22.90
N SER A 345 8.16 6.29 -22.36
CA SER A 345 9.45 5.68 -21.99
C SER A 345 10.36 5.52 -23.22
N ASN A 346 9.85 4.93 -24.30
CA ASN A 346 10.62 4.66 -25.51
C ASN A 346 11.11 5.93 -26.22
N ASN A 347 10.32 7.00 -26.19
CA ASN A 347 10.69 8.29 -26.77
C ASN A 347 11.66 9.10 -25.90
N ASN A 348 11.90 8.70 -24.67
CA ASN A 348 12.81 9.33 -23.73
C ASN A 348 13.98 8.39 -23.40
N MET A 349 15.08 8.46 -24.18
CA MET A 349 16.25 7.60 -24.02
C MET A 349 16.87 7.57 -22.61
N LEU A 350 16.47 8.50 -21.73
CA LEU A 350 16.93 8.62 -20.36
C LEU A 350 16.00 7.95 -19.34
N LEU A 351 14.84 7.43 -19.80
CA LEU A 351 13.83 6.85 -18.93
C LEU A 351 13.70 5.35 -19.17
N SER A 352 13.95 4.59 -18.12
CA SER A 352 13.64 3.16 -18.08
C SER A 352 12.52 2.95 -17.06
N LEU A 353 11.28 2.85 -17.56
CA LEU A 353 10.10 2.69 -16.70
C LEU A 353 9.76 1.22 -16.54
N ALA A 354 9.97 0.70 -15.33
CA ALA A 354 9.44 -0.62 -14.99
C ALA A 354 7.96 -0.49 -14.61
N ILE A 355 7.12 -1.33 -15.20
CA ILE A 355 5.66 -1.28 -15.02
C ILE A 355 5.18 -2.59 -14.41
N GLN A 356 4.48 -2.48 -13.29
CA GLN A 356 3.62 -3.52 -12.73
C GLN A 356 2.18 -2.98 -12.71
N ALA A 357 1.23 -3.74 -13.21
CA ALA A 357 -0.15 -3.31 -13.15
C ALA A 357 -1.06 -4.41 -12.61
N HIS A 358 -1.87 -4.06 -11.59
CA HIS A 358 -2.99 -4.87 -11.11
C HIS A 358 -4.12 -4.77 -12.15
N ALA A 359 -3.96 -5.51 -13.25
CA ALA A 359 -4.69 -5.30 -14.49
C ALA A 359 -6.22 -5.39 -14.34
N GLY A 360 -6.70 -6.34 -13.51
CA GLY A 360 -8.13 -6.45 -13.19
C GLY A 360 -8.65 -5.38 -12.21
N SER A 361 -7.76 -4.65 -11.53
CA SER A 361 -8.10 -3.69 -10.46
C SER A 361 -7.81 -2.23 -10.80
N ARG A 362 -7.34 -1.95 -12.01
CA ARG A 362 -7.16 -0.59 -12.55
C ARG A 362 -6.10 0.24 -11.81
N ILE A 363 -5.11 -0.41 -11.25
CA ILE A 363 -3.96 0.23 -10.60
C ILE A 363 -2.72 -0.12 -11.40
N ILE A 364 -1.87 0.88 -11.65
CA ILE A 364 -0.60 0.72 -12.34
C ILE A 364 0.47 1.32 -11.43
N ASP A 365 1.49 0.54 -11.11
CA ASP A 365 2.68 0.99 -10.41
C ASP A 365 3.81 1.19 -11.44
N VAL A 366 4.37 2.39 -11.48
CA VAL A 366 5.46 2.77 -12.38
C VAL A 366 6.67 3.10 -11.52
N PHE A 367 7.76 2.40 -11.78
CA PHE A 367 9.03 2.57 -11.09
C PHE A 367 10.00 3.28 -12.02
N CYS A 368 10.33 4.49 -11.65
CA CYS A 368 11.31 5.33 -12.33
C CYS A 368 12.62 5.23 -11.54
N GLY A 369 13.63 4.57 -12.07
CA GLY A 369 14.93 4.41 -11.44
C GLY A 369 16.02 4.21 -12.50
N ASP A 370 17.30 4.16 -12.05
CA ASP A 370 18.50 4.09 -12.92
C ASP A 370 18.55 5.20 -13.98
N TRP A 371 18.04 6.37 -13.62
CA TRP A 371 18.20 7.56 -14.42
C TRP A 371 19.69 7.80 -14.55
N ASN A 372 20.17 8.04 -15.78
CA ASN A 372 21.57 8.38 -15.95
C ASN A 372 21.90 9.60 -15.11
N LYS A 373 22.54 9.39 -13.94
CA LYS A 373 22.77 10.41 -12.91
C LYS A 373 23.56 11.61 -13.43
N GLU A 374 24.38 11.42 -14.46
CA GLU A 374 25.15 12.49 -15.09
C GLU A 374 24.29 13.41 -15.97
N GLN A 375 23.14 12.93 -16.44
CA GLN A 375 22.26 13.64 -17.39
C GLN A 375 20.90 14.03 -16.79
N MET A 376 20.55 13.56 -15.60
CA MET A 376 19.26 13.78 -14.99
C MET A 376 19.36 14.74 -13.81
N SER A 377 19.16 16.02 -14.07
CA SER A 377 19.00 17.02 -13.01
C SER A 377 17.67 16.86 -12.26
N PRO A 378 17.54 17.35 -11.02
CA PRO A 378 16.27 17.33 -10.25
C PRO A 378 15.12 18.00 -11.02
N ASP A 379 15.39 19.11 -11.74
CA ASP A 379 14.35 19.81 -12.52
C ASP A 379 13.88 18.98 -13.71
N ARG A 380 14.81 18.27 -14.36
CA ARG A 380 14.47 17.38 -15.47
C ARG A 380 13.65 16.18 -14.98
N CYS A 381 14.01 15.62 -13.83
CA CYS A 381 13.24 14.57 -13.16
C CYS A 381 11.81 15.04 -12.87
N ARG A 382 11.66 16.23 -12.27
CA ARG A 382 10.36 16.86 -12.01
C ARG A 382 9.55 17.00 -13.31
N SER A 383 10.15 17.54 -14.38
CA SER A 383 9.48 17.70 -15.68
C SER A 383 8.99 16.38 -16.26
N GLN A 384 9.77 15.29 -16.14
CA GLN A 384 9.36 13.98 -16.63
C GLN A 384 8.18 13.39 -15.81
N ILE A 385 8.22 13.54 -14.50
CA ILE A 385 7.11 13.12 -13.61
C ILE A 385 5.83 13.90 -13.91
N GLU A 386 5.93 15.22 -14.14
CA GLU A 386 4.78 16.04 -14.54
C GLU A 386 4.23 15.65 -15.92
N SER A 387 5.10 15.32 -16.87
CA SER A 387 4.69 14.81 -18.19
C SER A 387 3.93 13.49 -18.06
N LEU A 388 4.43 12.56 -17.21
CA LEU A 388 3.74 11.31 -16.93
C LEU A 388 2.37 11.56 -16.27
N ARG A 389 2.29 12.49 -15.31
CA ARG A 389 1.03 12.88 -14.66
C ARG A 389 0.04 13.44 -15.68
N GLN A 390 0.51 14.25 -16.63
CA GLN A 390 -0.36 14.81 -17.67
C GLN A 390 -0.91 13.72 -18.62
N ILE A 391 -0.09 12.74 -19.00
CA ILE A 391 -0.52 11.57 -19.79
C ILE A 391 -1.68 10.85 -19.07
N VAL A 392 -1.52 10.59 -17.76
CA VAL A 392 -2.52 9.93 -16.95
C VAL A 392 -3.80 10.77 -16.83
N LYS A 393 -3.66 12.06 -16.58
CA LYS A 393 -4.78 13.00 -16.42
C LYS A 393 -5.61 13.12 -17.71
N ASN A 394 -4.98 13.14 -18.88
CA ASN A 394 -5.66 13.19 -20.19
C ASN A 394 -6.56 11.96 -20.43
N GLN A 395 -6.35 10.88 -19.68
CA GLN A 395 -7.15 9.66 -19.73
C GLN A 395 -8.04 9.47 -18.48
N ASN A 396 -8.35 10.57 -17.79
CA ASN A 396 -9.17 10.61 -16.58
C ASN A 396 -8.61 9.73 -15.43
N GLY A 397 -7.31 9.51 -15.43
CA GLY A 397 -6.61 8.83 -14.34
C GLY A 397 -6.10 9.82 -13.30
N ASN A 398 -5.67 9.27 -12.15
CA ASN A 398 -4.97 9.99 -11.10
C ASN A 398 -3.64 9.32 -10.78
N MET A 399 -2.62 10.10 -10.45
CA MET A 399 -1.28 9.61 -10.10
C MET A 399 -0.85 10.19 -8.76
N VAL A 400 -0.42 9.28 -7.86
CA VAL A 400 0.15 9.60 -6.55
C VAL A 400 1.57 9.04 -6.50
N ILE A 401 2.51 9.81 -5.96
CA ILE A 401 3.88 9.35 -5.79
C ILE A 401 4.04 8.71 -4.42
N TRP A 402 4.33 7.42 -4.41
CA TRP A 402 4.54 6.63 -3.19
C TRP A 402 5.95 6.75 -2.62
N GLN A 403 6.92 6.98 -3.50
CA GLN A 403 8.29 7.24 -3.12
C GLN A 403 8.88 8.35 -3.98
N ALA A 404 9.53 9.29 -3.35
CA ALA A 404 10.31 10.35 -3.97
C ALA A 404 11.50 10.72 -3.09
N PRO A 405 12.56 11.31 -3.64
CA PRO A 405 13.62 11.96 -2.87
C PRO A 405 13.07 13.04 -1.96
N ASP A 406 13.74 13.31 -0.85
CA ASP A 406 13.30 14.34 0.11
C ASP A 406 13.21 15.75 -0.53
N SER A 407 14.03 16.03 -1.55
CA SER A 407 14.01 17.28 -2.34
C SER A 407 12.77 17.46 -3.23
N SER A 408 11.99 16.40 -3.47
CA SER A 408 10.84 16.38 -4.39
C SER A 408 9.52 16.03 -3.69
N ARG A 409 9.39 16.33 -2.39
CA ARG A 409 8.23 15.92 -1.57
C ARG A 409 7.26 17.05 -1.28
N GLU A 410 7.12 17.98 -2.20
CA GLU A 410 6.06 19.01 -2.16
C GLU A 410 4.68 18.37 -2.32
N PRO A 411 3.61 18.91 -1.66
CA PRO A 411 2.27 18.33 -1.74
C PRO A 411 1.75 18.16 -3.18
N ALA A 412 1.91 19.17 -4.03
CA ALA A 412 1.50 19.10 -5.44
C ALA A 412 2.27 18.03 -6.22
N MET A 413 3.56 17.84 -5.91
CA MET A 413 4.38 16.80 -6.56
C MET A 413 3.91 15.41 -6.15
N ILE A 414 3.66 15.17 -4.86
CA ILE A 414 3.26 13.85 -4.34
C ILE A 414 1.82 13.50 -4.73
N TRP A 415 0.88 14.42 -4.51
CA TRP A 415 -0.55 14.15 -4.61
C TRP A 415 -1.19 14.66 -5.90
N GLY A 416 -0.52 15.55 -6.64
CA GLY A 416 -1.13 16.39 -7.66
C GLY A 416 -1.90 17.55 -7.04
N GLU A 417 -2.56 18.34 -7.92
CA GLU A 417 -3.39 19.45 -7.49
C GLU A 417 -4.65 18.96 -6.79
N PRO A 418 -5.04 19.56 -5.65
CA PRO A 418 -6.26 19.20 -4.94
C PRO A 418 -7.51 19.39 -5.82
N GLY A 419 -8.42 18.41 -5.77
CA GLY A 419 -9.69 18.46 -6.47
C GLY A 419 -10.72 19.43 -5.85
N TYR A 420 -11.87 19.54 -6.48
CA TYR A 420 -12.98 20.40 -6.02
C TYR A 420 -13.54 20.00 -4.64
N ASP A 421 -13.36 18.76 -4.23
CA ASP A 421 -13.77 18.20 -2.95
C ASP A 421 -12.81 18.49 -1.78
N PHE A 422 -11.68 19.11 -2.05
CA PHE A 422 -10.65 19.43 -1.06
C PHE A 422 -11.17 20.26 0.13
N HIS A 423 -12.14 21.13 -0.10
CA HIS A 423 -12.78 21.91 0.96
C HIS A 423 -13.46 21.02 2.02
N LEU A 424 -13.99 19.84 1.61
CA LEU A 424 -14.58 18.86 2.53
C LEU A 424 -13.49 18.18 3.37
N MET A 425 -12.36 17.81 2.74
CA MET A 425 -11.21 17.25 3.45
C MET A 425 -10.68 18.21 4.51
N LYS A 426 -10.57 19.51 4.18
CA LYS A 426 -10.21 20.56 5.14
C LYS A 426 -11.18 20.64 6.31
N LYS A 427 -12.49 20.64 6.04
CA LYS A 427 -13.51 20.68 7.10
C LYS A 427 -13.41 19.45 8.02
N ILE A 428 -13.24 18.25 7.46
CA ILE A 428 -13.04 17.01 8.24
C ILE A 428 -11.79 17.14 9.11
N LYS A 429 -10.64 17.49 8.52
CA LYS A 429 -9.40 17.67 9.29
C LYS A 429 -9.56 18.66 10.43
N THR A 430 -10.15 19.84 10.16
CA THR A 430 -10.38 20.86 11.18
C THR A 430 -11.34 20.40 12.28
N SER A 431 -12.39 19.65 11.94
CA SER A 431 -13.35 19.10 12.91
C SER A 431 -12.69 18.08 13.85
N TYR A 432 -11.84 17.20 13.32
CA TYR A 432 -11.19 16.17 14.11
C TYR A 432 -9.96 16.69 14.85
N ASP A 433 -9.13 17.52 14.24
CA ASP A 433 -7.86 17.99 14.78
C ASP A 433 -7.82 19.52 14.87
N GLN A 434 -8.72 20.10 15.69
CA GLN A 434 -8.85 21.56 15.90
C GLN A 434 -7.57 22.21 16.40
N HIS A 435 -6.76 21.49 17.16
CA HIS A 435 -5.50 21.97 17.72
C HIS A 435 -4.29 21.64 16.83
N GLN A 436 -4.52 21.04 15.67
CA GLN A 436 -3.46 20.62 14.75
C GLN A 436 -2.36 19.82 15.47
N ILE A 437 -2.74 18.83 16.26
CA ILE A 437 -1.80 17.99 17.03
C ILE A 437 -0.99 17.09 16.11
N PHE A 438 -1.62 16.52 15.08
CA PHE A 438 -0.89 15.71 14.09
C PHE A 438 -0.13 16.62 13.13
N VAL A 439 1.07 16.15 12.73
CA VAL A 439 1.92 16.86 11.77
C VAL A 439 1.14 17.24 10.51
N ALA A 440 1.20 18.51 10.13
CA ALA A 440 0.67 19.03 8.89
C ALA A 440 1.67 18.83 7.73
N GLY A 441 1.19 18.92 6.51
CA GLY A 441 1.99 18.79 5.29
C GLY A 441 1.97 17.40 4.66
N ARG A 442 1.62 16.37 5.42
CA ARG A 442 1.80 14.97 5.04
C ARG A 442 0.82 14.49 3.96
N PHE A 443 -0.38 15.04 3.94
CA PHE A 443 -1.48 14.59 3.10
C PHE A 443 -1.76 15.58 1.95
N ILE A 444 -2.77 15.27 1.11
CA ILE A 444 -3.14 16.09 -0.05
C ILE A 444 -3.33 17.55 0.34
N GLY A 445 -2.82 18.46 -0.48
CA GLY A 445 -2.92 19.91 -0.27
C GLY A 445 -2.29 20.40 1.03
N GLY A 446 -1.39 19.62 1.65
CA GLY A 446 -0.70 19.99 2.88
C GLY A 446 -1.49 19.72 4.17
N LEU A 447 -2.53 18.90 4.15
CA LEU A 447 -3.28 18.49 5.35
C LEU A 447 -2.46 17.58 6.28
#